data_70b7a29d14a63e49f0f7c087a22f2a7b
#
_entry.id   70b7a29d14a63e49f0f7c087a22f2a7b
#
_cell.length_a   1.000
_cell.length_b   1.000
_cell.length_c   1.000
_cell.angle_alpha   90.00
_cell.angle_beta   90.00
_cell.angle_gamma   90.00
#
_symmetry.space_group_name_H-M   'P 1'
#
loop_
_entity.id
_entity.type
_entity.pdbx_description
1 polymer ?
#
loop_
_entity_poly.entity_id
_entity_poly.type
_entity_poly.pdbx_seq_one_letter_code
_entity_poly.pdbx_strand_id
1 'polypeptide(L)'
;MTELFIDGAWVAGSGPVFASRNPGTDEIAWQGESASAADVDRAVASARRAFAGWSALDFEARCAIVKRFAALLNERKEAIATAIGRETGKPLWEARTEVASMAAKVGISIQAYQERTGEKRQDMADGVAVLRHRPHGVVAVFGPYNFPGHLPNGHIVPALIAGNTVVFKPSELAPGVARATVEVWKEAGLPAGVLNLVQGEKDTGIALANHRQIDGLFFTGSSDTGTLLHRQFGGRPEIVLALEMGGNNPLVIGEVEDIDAAVHHTIQSAFLSAGQRCTCARRIFVPQGAFGDRFLARFADVTSKITADVFDADPQPFMGAVISARAAAKLVDAQSRLVEQGAKPIVAMTQRDPRLGFVNAAIVDVTGVANLPDEEHFGPLAQIVRYATFDEAIERANDTAFGLSAGLLADDEKAWEHFRRTIRAGIVNWNRPTNGASSAAPFGGTGRSGNHRPSAYYAADYCAYPMASVESTQLTLPASLSPGLHF
;
A
#
# COMPACT_ATOMS: atom_id res chain seq x y z
N MET A 1 -13.69 -26.45 2.33
CA MET A 1 -12.33 -26.17 2.89
C MET A 1 -12.45 -25.09 3.95
N THR A 2 -11.66 -25.16 5.02
CA THR A 2 -11.71 -24.18 6.13
C THR A 2 -10.75 -23.05 5.83
N GLU A 3 -11.24 -21.95 5.29
CA GLU A 3 -10.41 -20.87 4.74
C GLU A 3 -10.63 -19.50 5.41
N LEU A 4 -11.57 -19.41 6.36
CA LEU A 4 -11.73 -18.27 7.23
C LEU A 4 -11.02 -18.54 8.55
N PHE A 5 -10.45 -17.51 9.18
CA PHE A 5 -9.87 -17.63 10.52
C PHE A 5 -10.66 -16.76 11.49
N ILE A 6 -11.45 -17.39 12.34
CA ILE A 6 -12.34 -16.71 13.28
C ILE A 6 -12.13 -17.31 14.67
N ASP A 7 -11.93 -16.45 15.66
CA ASP A 7 -11.77 -16.83 17.08
C ASP A 7 -10.64 -17.86 17.31
N GLY A 8 -9.52 -17.70 16.61
CA GLY A 8 -8.35 -18.58 16.73
C GLY A 8 -8.44 -19.91 15.97
N ALA A 9 -9.54 -20.17 15.25
CA ALA A 9 -9.78 -21.40 14.51
C ALA A 9 -10.00 -21.16 13.02
N TRP A 10 -9.54 -22.12 12.20
CA TRP A 10 -9.89 -22.17 10.79
C TRP A 10 -11.29 -22.77 10.62
N VAL A 11 -12.17 -22.06 9.94
CA VAL A 11 -13.57 -22.44 9.71
C VAL A 11 -13.95 -22.33 8.23
N ALA A 12 -14.96 -23.05 7.80
CA ALA A 12 -15.54 -22.91 6.47
C ALA A 12 -16.29 -21.59 6.35
N GLY A 13 -16.26 -20.98 5.17
CA GLY A 13 -17.19 -19.91 4.80
C GLY A 13 -18.57 -20.44 4.51
N SER A 14 -19.57 -19.59 4.51
CA SER A 14 -20.95 -19.93 4.16
C SER A 14 -21.46 -19.18 2.92
N GLY A 15 -20.57 -18.50 2.19
CA GLY A 15 -20.85 -17.83 0.94
C GLY A 15 -20.41 -18.63 -0.29
N PRO A 16 -20.49 -18.04 -1.48
CA PRO A 16 -20.10 -18.68 -2.73
C PRO A 16 -18.62 -19.11 -2.74
N VAL A 17 -18.32 -20.18 -3.48
CA VAL A 17 -16.94 -20.60 -3.77
C VAL A 17 -16.31 -19.61 -4.74
N PHE A 18 -15.05 -19.21 -4.47
CA PHE A 18 -14.23 -18.45 -5.38
C PHE A 18 -12.79 -19.00 -5.42
N ALA A 19 -12.01 -18.58 -6.40
CA ALA A 19 -10.64 -19.05 -6.56
C ALA A 19 -9.72 -17.92 -7.04
N SER A 20 -8.49 -17.90 -6.56
CA SER A 20 -7.40 -17.19 -7.20
C SER A 20 -6.67 -18.10 -8.20
N ARG A 21 -6.10 -17.50 -9.23
CA ARG A 21 -5.36 -18.21 -10.26
C ARG A 21 -3.96 -17.66 -10.40
N ASN A 22 -3.03 -18.53 -10.75
CA ASN A 22 -1.70 -18.12 -11.17
C ASN A 22 -1.81 -17.37 -12.52
N PRO A 23 -1.48 -16.08 -12.58
CA PRO A 23 -1.67 -15.29 -13.79
C PRO A 23 -0.75 -15.70 -14.96
N GLY A 24 0.30 -16.45 -14.67
CA GLY A 24 1.24 -16.94 -15.67
C GLY A 24 0.88 -18.32 -16.27
N THR A 25 0.01 -19.11 -15.59
CA THR A 25 -0.35 -20.48 -16.05
C THR A 25 -1.85 -20.73 -16.12
N ASP A 26 -2.66 -19.84 -15.55
CA ASP A 26 -4.11 -19.99 -15.35
C ASP A 26 -4.52 -21.17 -14.42
N GLU A 27 -3.56 -21.80 -13.76
CA GLU A 27 -3.84 -22.83 -12.76
C GLU A 27 -4.47 -22.22 -11.49
N ILE A 28 -5.36 -22.97 -10.84
CA ILE A 28 -5.91 -22.56 -9.55
C ILE A 28 -4.78 -22.55 -8.53
N ALA A 29 -4.48 -21.35 -8.00
CA ALA A 29 -3.49 -21.15 -6.95
C ALA A 29 -4.10 -21.42 -5.55
N TRP A 30 -5.34 -21.00 -5.37
CA TRP A 30 -6.13 -21.20 -4.15
C TRP A 30 -7.63 -21.25 -4.48
N GLN A 31 -8.42 -21.99 -3.67
CA GLN A 31 -9.86 -22.05 -3.78
C GLN A 31 -10.50 -22.21 -2.40
N GLY A 32 -11.59 -21.53 -2.15
CA GLY A 32 -12.34 -21.62 -0.89
C GLY A 32 -13.73 -21.00 -0.98
N GLU A 33 -14.45 -21.06 0.14
CA GLU A 33 -15.77 -20.44 0.30
C GLU A 33 -15.62 -19.02 0.84
N SER A 34 -16.37 -18.08 0.28
CA SER A 34 -16.42 -16.69 0.76
C SER A 34 -17.07 -16.60 2.14
N ALA A 35 -16.66 -15.61 2.92
CA ALA A 35 -17.38 -15.23 4.12
C ALA A 35 -18.72 -14.55 3.74
N SER A 36 -19.81 -15.07 4.26
CA SER A 36 -21.12 -14.41 4.23
C SER A 36 -21.19 -13.23 5.21
N ALA A 37 -22.27 -12.46 5.18
CA ALA A 37 -22.50 -11.41 6.17
C ALA A 37 -22.55 -11.96 7.61
N ALA A 38 -23.09 -13.18 7.82
CA ALA A 38 -23.09 -13.83 9.13
C ALA A 38 -21.69 -14.24 9.60
N ASP A 39 -20.82 -14.66 8.68
CA ASP A 39 -19.42 -14.96 9.00
C ASP A 39 -18.64 -13.68 9.38
N VAL A 40 -18.88 -12.59 8.67
CA VAL A 40 -18.33 -11.28 8.99
C VAL A 40 -18.79 -10.82 10.38
N ASP A 41 -20.09 -10.97 10.69
CA ASP A 41 -20.63 -10.64 12.01
C ASP A 41 -19.96 -11.45 13.12
N ARG A 42 -19.76 -12.77 12.92
CA ARG A 42 -19.01 -13.63 13.87
C ARG A 42 -17.56 -13.16 14.06
N ALA A 43 -16.87 -12.78 12.98
CA ALA A 43 -15.50 -12.31 13.03
C ALA A 43 -15.37 -10.98 13.80
N VAL A 44 -16.26 -10.02 13.55
CA VAL A 44 -16.29 -8.74 14.25
C VAL A 44 -16.67 -8.94 15.72
N ALA A 45 -17.66 -9.79 16.01
CA ALA A 45 -18.04 -10.10 17.39
C ALA A 45 -16.90 -10.79 18.16
N SER A 46 -16.13 -11.68 17.51
CA SER A 46 -14.93 -12.29 18.09
C SER A 46 -13.87 -11.24 18.39
N ALA A 47 -13.57 -10.35 17.43
CA ALA A 47 -12.63 -9.24 17.61
C ALA A 47 -13.06 -8.33 18.79
N ARG A 48 -14.35 -8.03 18.90
CA ARG A 48 -14.89 -7.18 19.97
C ARG A 48 -14.74 -7.84 21.35
N ARG A 49 -14.95 -9.14 21.46
CA ARG A 49 -14.72 -9.88 22.73
C ARG A 49 -13.24 -9.91 23.13
N ALA A 50 -12.35 -10.10 22.16
CA ALA A 50 -10.91 -10.15 22.41
C ALA A 50 -10.29 -8.81 22.77
N PHE A 51 -10.93 -7.70 22.37
CA PHE A 51 -10.38 -6.35 22.52
C PHE A 51 -10.00 -5.98 23.94
N ALA A 52 -10.88 -6.22 24.92
CA ALA A 52 -10.61 -5.85 26.31
C ALA A 52 -9.35 -6.52 26.85
N GLY A 53 -9.19 -7.84 26.62
CA GLY A 53 -8.01 -8.58 27.05
C GLY A 53 -6.74 -8.15 26.33
N TRP A 54 -6.82 -7.96 25.00
CA TRP A 54 -5.67 -7.56 24.19
C TRP A 54 -5.19 -6.14 24.51
N SER A 55 -6.10 -5.17 24.61
CA SER A 55 -5.77 -3.79 24.91
C SER A 55 -5.24 -3.57 26.33
N ALA A 56 -5.58 -4.48 27.26
CA ALA A 56 -5.08 -4.46 28.64
C ALA A 56 -3.67 -5.06 28.80
N LEU A 57 -3.16 -5.79 27.79
CA LEU A 57 -1.77 -6.30 27.84
C LEU A 57 -0.78 -5.14 27.80
N ASP A 58 0.32 -5.31 28.51
CA ASP A 58 1.44 -4.37 28.44
C ASP A 58 2.01 -4.28 27.02
N PHE A 59 2.54 -3.11 26.69
CA PHE A 59 3.16 -2.85 25.40
C PHE A 59 4.22 -3.90 25.05
N GLU A 60 5.10 -4.25 26.00
CA GLU A 60 6.17 -5.25 25.78
C GLU A 60 5.62 -6.65 25.51
N ALA A 61 4.52 -7.04 26.15
CA ALA A 61 3.86 -8.32 25.90
C ALA A 61 3.31 -8.39 24.47
N ARG A 62 2.67 -7.31 23.99
CA ARG A 62 2.23 -7.23 22.59
C ARG A 62 3.43 -7.23 21.64
N CYS A 63 4.50 -6.50 21.97
CA CYS A 63 5.73 -6.47 21.17
C CYS A 63 6.41 -7.85 21.08
N ALA A 64 6.37 -8.66 22.13
CA ALA A 64 6.96 -10.00 22.09
C ALA A 64 6.28 -10.89 21.03
N ILE A 65 4.96 -10.84 20.92
CA ILE A 65 4.20 -11.60 19.91
C ILE A 65 4.52 -11.11 18.50
N VAL A 66 4.54 -9.80 18.26
CA VAL A 66 4.83 -9.28 16.91
C VAL A 66 6.30 -9.50 16.51
N LYS A 67 7.25 -9.50 17.45
CA LYS A 67 8.65 -9.87 17.21
C LYS A 67 8.77 -11.35 16.82
N ARG A 68 8.03 -12.24 17.50
CA ARG A 68 7.98 -13.65 17.12
C ARG A 68 7.39 -13.86 15.73
N PHE A 69 6.34 -13.12 15.37
CA PHE A 69 5.81 -13.12 14.01
C PHE A 69 6.89 -12.76 12.97
N ALA A 70 7.70 -11.71 13.22
CA ALA A 70 8.81 -11.35 12.34
C ALA A 70 9.87 -12.44 12.21
N ALA A 71 10.21 -13.14 13.31
CA ALA A 71 11.14 -14.26 13.29
C ALA A 71 10.60 -15.41 12.42
N LEU A 72 9.34 -15.79 12.60
CA LEU A 72 8.67 -16.84 11.83
C LEU A 72 8.53 -16.50 10.34
N LEU A 73 8.33 -15.22 9.99
CA LEU A 73 8.35 -14.77 8.59
C LEU A 73 9.71 -15.05 7.94
N ASN A 74 10.81 -14.80 8.65
CA ASN A 74 12.15 -15.09 8.14
C ASN A 74 12.40 -16.59 8.00
N GLU A 75 11.94 -17.42 8.94
CA GLU A 75 12.03 -18.88 8.89
C GLU A 75 11.24 -19.46 7.70
N ARG A 76 10.09 -18.87 7.38
CA ARG A 76 9.18 -19.31 6.31
C ARG A 76 9.30 -18.50 5.02
N LYS A 77 10.39 -17.75 4.85
CA LYS A 77 10.57 -16.79 3.76
C LYS A 77 10.30 -17.40 2.40
N GLU A 78 10.87 -18.56 2.08
CA GLU A 78 10.70 -19.18 0.77
C GLU A 78 9.28 -19.66 0.50
N ALA A 79 8.61 -20.24 1.50
CA ALA A 79 7.23 -20.70 1.35
C ALA A 79 6.27 -19.53 1.10
N ILE A 80 6.43 -18.42 1.83
CA ILE A 80 5.60 -17.22 1.66
C ILE A 80 5.93 -16.54 0.32
N ALA A 81 7.20 -16.43 -0.06
CA ALA A 81 7.61 -15.86 -1.35
C ALA A 81 7.04 -16.67 -2.53
N THR A 82 7.04 -18.01 -2.44
CA THR A 82 6.42 -18.89 -3.44
C THR A 82 4.90 -18.66 -3.53
N ALA A 83 4.21 -18.51 -2.39
CA ALA A 83 2.78 -18.19 -2.38
C ALA A 83 2.50 -16.83 -3.04
N ILE A 84 3.31 -15.81 -2.73
CA ILE A 84 3.22 -14.48 -3.36
C ILE A 84 3.43 -14.60 -4.87
N GLY A 85 4.52 -15.23 -5.32
CA GLY A 85 4.81 -15.38 -6.75
C GLY A 85 3.69 -16.13 -7.49
N ARG A 86 3.19 -17.20 -6.90
CA ARG A 86 2.14 -18.05 -7.49
C ARG A 86 0.82 -17.31 -7.69
N GLU A 87 0.38 -16.48 -6.74
CA GLU A 87 -0.89 -15.75 -6.84
C GLU A 87 -0.77 -14.42 -7.59
N THR A 88 0.39 -13.76 -7.53
CA THR A 88 0.56 -12.41 -8.10
C THR A 88 1.31 -12.39 -9.44
N GLY A 89 1.95 -13.48 -9.82
CA GLY A 89 2.84 -13.56 -10.97
C GLY A 89 4.21 -12.92 -10.75
N LYS A 90 4.47 -12.35 -9.58
CA LYS A 90 5.71 -11.65 -9.22
C LYS A 90 6.90 -12.62 -9.21
N PRO A 91 8.04 -12.31 -9.87
CA PRO A 91 9.23 -13.16 -9.82
C PRO A 91 9.69 -13.46 -8.40
N LEU A 92 10.23 -14.66 -8.14
CA LEU A 92 10.65 -15.08 -6.79
C LEU A 92 11.68 -14.15 -6.16
N TRP A 93 12.61 -13.59 -6.95
CA TRP A 93 13.59 -12.65 -6.42
C TRP A 93 12.92 -11.43 -5.81
N GLU A 94 11.83 -10.95 -6.42
CA GLU A 94 11.06 -9.81 -5.93
C GLU A 94 10.12 -10.21 -4.79
N ALA A 95 9.44 -11.36 -4.87
CA ALA A 95 8.60 -11.89 -3.80
C ALA A 95 9.38 -12.10 -2.49
N ARG A 96 10.64 -12.52 -2.57
CA ARG A 96 11.56 -12.60 -1.42
C ARG A 96 11.83 -11.25 -0.76
N THR A 97 11.88 -10.16 -1.54
CA THR A 97 12.03 -8.80 -0.97
C THR A 97 10.77 -8.35 -0.25
N GLU A 98 9.59 -8.77 -0.71
CA GLU A 98 8.33 -8.49 -0.01
C GLU A 98 8.30 -9.14 1.37
N VAL A 99 8.65 -10.42 1.49
CA VAL A 99 8.70 -11.11 2.79
C VAL A 99 9.72 -10.46 3.75
N ALA A 100 10.88 -10.07 3.22
CA ALA A 100 11.87 -9.32 4.02
C ALA A 100 11.30 -7.98 4.54
N SER A 101 10.52 -7.29 3.71
CA SER A 101 9.84 -6.04 4.10
C SER A 101 8.75 -6.27 5.15
N MET A 102 8.01 -7.40 5.07
CA MET A 102 7.04 -7.80 6.10
C MET A 102 7.71 -7.96 7.48
N ALA A 103 8.83 -8.65 7.54
CA ALA A 103 9.58 -8.87 8.78
C ALA A 103 10.18 -7.57 9.34
N ALA A 104 10.81 -6.76 8.48
CA ALA A 104 11.41 -5.48 8.88
C ALA A 104 10.38 -4.48 9.40
N LYS A 105 9.14 -4.53 8.89
CA LYS A 105 8.04 -3.64 9.29
C LYS A 105 7.74 -3.71 10.78
N VAL A 106 7.96 -4.83 11.43
CA VAL A 106 7.69 -5.01 12.86
C VAL A 106 8.58 -4.07 13.70
N GLY A 107 9.89 -4.09 13.51
CA GLY A 107 10.81 -3.19 14.23
C GLY A 107 10.50 -1.73 13.99
N ILE A 108 10.23 -1.36 12.73
CA ILE A 108 9.85 -0.01 12.33
C ILE A 108 8.55 0.44 13.02
N SER A 109 7.55 -0.43 13.10
CA SER A 109 6.26 -0.09 13.74
C SER A 109 6.36 0.02 15.26
N ILE A 110 7.22 -0.77 15.91
CA ILE A 110 7.51 -0.63 17.35
C ILE A 110 8.17 0.71 17.63
N GLN A 111 9.19 1.08 16.85
CA GLN A 111 9.85 2.38 16.98
C GLN A 111 8.86 3.53 16.73
N ALA A 112 8.06 3.44 15.68
CA ALA A 112 7.05 4.45 15.35
C ALA A 112 6.03 4.64 16.49
N TYR A 113 5.56 3.56 17.12
CA TYR A 113 4.68 3.65 18.27
C TYR A 113 5.33 4.41 19.44
N GLN A 114 6.58 4.08 19.78
CA GLN A 114 7.30 4.73 20.88
C GLN A 114 7.56 6.22 20.63
N GLU A 115 7.93 6.58 19.42
CA GLU A 115 8.27 7.97 19.08
C GLU A 115 7.04 8.85 18.86
N ARG A 116 5.99 8.32 18.22
CA ARG A 116 4.84 9.11 17.76
C ARG A 116 3.65 9.05 18.72
N THR A 117 3.39 7.89 19.33
CA THR A 117 2.17 7.64 20.11
C THR A 117 2.42 7.13 21.52
N GLY A 118 3.63 7.00 21.97
CA GLY A 118 3.94 6.57 23.34
C GLY A 118 3.35 7.48 24.43
N GLU A 119 3.66 7.21 25.70
CA GLU A 119 3.28 8.05 26.82
C GLU A 119 4.29 9.19 26.99
N LYS A 120 3.79 10.42 27.22
CA LYS A 120 4.60 11.60 27.53
C LYS A 120 4.09 12.23 28.83
N ARG A 121 5.01 12.61 29.74
CA ARG A 121 4.73 13.23 31.01
C ARG A 121 5.45 14.56 31.11
N GLN A 122 4.79 15.54 31.73
CA GLN A 122 5.35 16.87 32.05
C GLN A 122 4.89 17.30 33.42
N ASP A 123 5.83 17.56 34.31
CA ASP A 123 5.53 18.07 35.64
C ASP A 123 4.92 19.47 35.57
N MET A 124 3.92 19.72 36.41
CA MET A 124 3.24 20.98 36.59
C MET A 124 3.32 21.43 38.08
N ALA A 125 2.97 22.66 38.36
CA ALA A 125 3.02 23.21 39.74
C ALA A 125 2.14 22.43 40.72
N ASP A 126 1.00 21.88 40.24
CA ASP A 126 -0.05 21.24 41.03
C ASP A 126 -0.45 19.84 40.49
N GLY A 127 0.47 19.19 39.81
CA GLY A 127 0.21 17.86 39.25
C GLY A 127 1.16 17.47 38.11
N VAL A 128 0.72 16.52 37.30
CA VAL A 128 1.44 16.03 36.12
C VAL A 128 0.52 16.03 34.92
N ALA A 129 0.89 16.72 33.84
CA ALA A 129 0.22 16.57 32.55
C ALA A 129 0.71 15.26 31.90
N VAL A 130 -0.23 14.43 31.47
CA VAL A 130 0.08 13.15 30.84
C VAL A 130 -0.66 13.04 29.52
N LEU A 131 0.09 12.73 28.45
CA LEU A 131 -0.45 12.37 27.15
C LEU A 131 -0.26 10.87 26.97
N ARG A 132 -1.34 10.16 26.79
CA ARG A 132 -1.38 8.74 26.45
C ARG A 132 -2.05 8.54 25.10
N HIS A 133 -1.79 7.42 24.46
CA HIS A 133 -2.50 7.00 23.25
C HIS A 133 -3.22 5.68 23.52
N ARG A 134 -4.47 5.59 23.09
CA ARG A 134 -5.33 4.43 23.31
C ARG A 134 -5.83 3.86 22.00
N PRO A 135 -5.99 2.51 21.90
CA PRO A 135 -6.54 1.88 20.71
C PRO A 135 -8.00 2.28 20.50
N HIS A 136 -8.42 2.32 19.24
CA HIS A 136 -9.81 2.61 18.87
C HIS A 136 -10.75 1.46 19.22
N GLY A 137 -10.34 0.21 18.99
CA GLY A 137 -11.18 -0.97 19.18
C GLY A 137 -10.99 -2.02 18.11
N VAL A 138 -12.05 -2.35 17.38
CA VAL A 138 -12.02 -3.28 16.25
C VAL A 138 -11.78 -2.51 14.96
N VAL A 139 -10.70 -2.83 14.25
CA VAL A 139 -10.39 -2.21 12.97
C VAL A 139 -10.49 -3.21 11.82
N ALA A 140 -11.15 -2.80 10.74
CA ALA A 140 -11.17 -3.54 9.49
C ALA A 140 -9.93 -3.17 8.67
N VAL A 141 -9.21 -4.18 8.14
CA VAL A 141 -8.07 -3.97 7.24
C VAL A 141 -8.41 -4.59 5.89
N PHE A 142 -8.34 -3.77 4.82
CA PHE A 142 -8.55 -4.22 3.45
C PHE A 142 -7.22 -4.19 2.71
N GLY A 143 -6.75 -5.37 2.27
CA GLY A 143 -5.46 -5.53 1.61
C GLY A 143 -5.57 -5.60 0.09
N PRO A 144 -4.57 -5.07 -0.65
CA PRO A 144 -4.48 -5.16 -2.09
C PRO A 144 -3.80 -6.45 -2.54
N TYR A 145 -3.82 -6.71 -3.85
CA TYR A 145 -3.18 -7.89 -4.42
C TYR A 145 -1.70 -7.70 -4.78
N ASN A 146 -1.26 -6.47 -5.03
CA ASN A 146 0.10 -6.22 -5.56
C ASN A 146 1.23 -6.47 -4.56
N PHE A 147 0.98 -6.25 -3.27
CA PHE A 147 1.84 -6.60 -2.14
C PHE A 147 0.98 -7.23 -1.03
N PRO A 148 0.42 -8.43 -1.28
CA PRO A 148 -0.61 -9.02 -0.44
C PRO A 148 -0.13 -9.40 0.96
N GLY A 149 1.17 -9.58 1.14
CA GLY A 149 1.80 -9.80 2.46
C GLY A 149 2.17 -8.47 3.13
N HIS A 150 2.88 -7.59 2.44
CA HIS A 150 3.49 -6.41 3.05
C HIS A 150 2.50 -5.29 3.36
N LEU A 151 1.64 -4.91 2.41
CA LEU A 151 0.76 -3.75 2.60
C LEU A 151 -0.32 -3.96 3.67
N PRO A 152 -1.02 -5.10 3.76
CA PRO A 152 -1.94 -5.34 4.87
C PRO A 152 -1.21 -5.34 6.22
N ASN A 153 -0.01 -5.92 6.32
CA ASN A 153 0.79 -5.87 7.54
C ASN A 153 1.28 -4.45 7.88
N GLY A 154 1.33 -3.56 6.90
CA GLY A 154 1.52 -2.12 7.11
C GLY A 154 0.43 -1.47 7.97
N HIS A 155 -0.76 -2.05 8.02
CA HIS A 155 -1.88 -1.66 8.87
C HIS A 155 -2.06 -2.58 10.08
N ILE A 156 -1.95 -3.91 9.89
CA ILE A 156 -2.19 -4.93 10.94
C ILE A 156 -1.17 -4.79 12.07
N VAL A 157 0.12 -4.74 11.75
CA VAL A 157 1.19 -4.69 12.76
C VAL A 157 1.06 -3.46 13.67
N PRO A 158 0.99 -2.21 13.16
CA PRO A 158 0.82 -1.04 14.03
C PRO A 158 -0.53 -1.03 14.78
N ALA A 159 -1.61 -1.56 14.18
CA ALA A 159 -2.90 -1.68 14.87
C ALA A 159 -2.81 -2.63 16.07
N LEU A 160 -2.19 -3.79 15.91
CA LEU A 160 -1.98 -4.75 17.00
C LEU A 160 -1.05 -4.19 18.08
N ILE A 161 0.04 -3.53 17.71
CA ILE A 161 0.97 -2.86 18.66
C ILE A 161 0.22 -1.81 19.49
N ALA A 162 -0.66 -1.02 18.88
CA ALA A 162 -1.47 -0.02 19.60
C ALA A 162 -2.52 -0.64 20.52
N GLY A 163 -2.84 -1.93 20.36
CA GLY A 163 -3.83 -2.67 21.18
C GLY A 163 -5.20 -2.83 20.54
N ASN A 164 -5.34 -2.51 19.23
CA ASN A 164 -6.57 -2.82 18.48
C ASN A 164 -6.66 -4.31 18.17
N THR A 165 -7.88 -4.78 17.93
CA THR A 165 -8.14 -6.06 17.29
C THR A 165 -8.49 -5.86 15.83
N VAL A 166 -8.25 -6.86 14.99
CA VAL A 166 -8.30 -6.71 13.54
C VAL A 166 -9.23 -7.74 12.90
N VAL A 167 -10.06 -7.28 11.95
CA VAL A 167 -10.73 -8.14 10.97
C VAL A 167 -10.11 -7.83 9.60
N PHE A 168 -9.36 -8.79 9.08
CA PHE A 168 -8.63 -8.66 7.83
C PHE A 168 -9.43 -9.24 6.65
N LYS A 169 -9.67 -8.43 5.63
CA LYS A 169 -10.16 -8.84 4.31
C LYS A 169 -9.07 -8.60 3.27
N PRO A 170 -8.41 -9.64 2.79
CA PRO A 170 -7.45 -9.51 1.68
C PRO A 170 -8.15 -9.25 0.35
N SER A 171 -7.36 -8.97 -0.69
CA SER A 171 -7.84 -9.07 -2.05
C SER A 171 -8.25 -10.51 -2.38
N GLU A 172 -9.35 -10.66 -3.09
CA GLU A 172 -9.82 -11.94 -3.63
C GLU A 172 -8.85 -12.55 -4.67
N LEU A 173 -7.87 -11.77 -5.14
CA LEU A 173 -6.86 -12.20 -6.09
C LEU A 173 -5.61 -12.81 -5.42
N ALA A 174 -5.48 -12.69 -4.08
CA ALA A 174 -4.35 -13.23 -3.32
C ALA A 174 -4.75 -13.78 -1.94
N PRO A 175 -5.78 -14.64 -1.87
CA PRO A 175 -6.30 -15.21 -0.61
C PRO A 175 -5.32 -16.19 0.05
N GLY A 176 -4.53 -16.93 -0.74
CA GLY A 176 -3.56 -17.90 -0.24
C GLY A 176 -2.41 -17.24 0.51
N VAL A 177 -1.94 -16.08 0.07
CA VAL A 177 -0.94 -15.29 0.80
C VAL A 177 -1.46 -14.82 2.15
N ALA A 178 -2.72 -14.35 2.18
CA ALA A 178 -3.36 -13.95 3.43
C ALA A 178 -3.49 -15.12 4.40
N ARG A 179 -3.92 -16.30 3.90
CA ARG A 179 -3.98 -17.53 4.70
C ARG A 179 -2.62 -17.90 5.29
N ALA A 180 -1.58 -17.91 4.45
CA ALA A 180 -0.21 -18.21 4.90
C ALA A 180 0.27 -17.21 5.96
N THR A 181 -0.01 -15.93 5.79
CA THR A 181 0.36 -14.87 6.74
C THR A 181 -0.37 -15.02 8.08
N VAL A 182 -1.67 -15.32 8.06
CA VAL A 182 -2.46 -15.53 9.30
C VAL A 182 -2.02 -16.79 10.04
N GLU A 183 -1.60 -17.85 9.34
CA GLU A 183 -1.02 -19.03 9.99
C GLU A 183 0.27 -18.68 10.76
N VAL A 184 1.10 -17.78 10.20
CA VAL A 184 2.30 -17.27 10.91
C VAL A 184 1.90 -16.48 12.17
N TRP A 185 0.84 -15.66 12.11
CA TRP A 185 0.32 -14.96 13.29
C TRP A 185 -0.19 -15.92 14.39
N LYS A 186 -0.92 -16.97 13.99
CA LYS A 186 -1.38 -18.01 14.89
C LYS A 186 -0.20 -18.70 15.59
N GLU A 187 0.82 -19.08 14.84
CA GLU A 187 2.03 -19.72 15.37
C GLU A 187 2.87 -18.78 16.25
N ALA A 188 2.82 -17.47 15.98
CA ALA A 188 3.44 -16.46 16.83
C ALA A 188 2.78 -16.36 18.22
N GLY A 189 1.65 -17.03 18.45
CA GLY A 189 0.92 -17.04 19.70
C GLY A 189 -0.03 -15.88 19.88
N LEU A 190 -0.53 -15.30 18.77
CA LEU A 190 -1.55 -14.26 18.83
C LEU A 190 -2.83 -14.84 19.47
N PRO A 191 -3.41 -14.21 20.51
CA PRO A 191 -4.60 -14.74 21.17
C PRO A 191 -5.82 -14.84 20.24
N ALA A 192 -6.69 -15.80 20.50
CA ALA A 192 -7.92 -16.00 19.75
C ALA A 192 -8.74 -14.70 19.66
N GLY A 193 -9.29 -14.41 18.49
CA GLY A 193 -10.10 -13.22 18.21
C GLY A 193 -9.33 -11.91 17.98
N VAL A 194 -8.03 -11.82 18.34
CA VAL A 194 -7.24 -10.59 18.15
C VAL A 194 -7.03 -10.27 16.67
N LEU A 195 -6.85 -11.29 15.84
CA LEU A 195 -6.85 -11.19 14.38
C LEU A 195 -7.84 -12.21 13.83
N ASN A 196 -8.75 -11.76 12.97
CA ASN A 196 -9.67 -12.61 12.24
C ASN A 196 -9.49 -12.37 10.73
N LEU A 197 -9.63 -13.42 9.92
CA LEU A 197 -9.53 -13.39 8.47
C LEU A 197 -10.88 -13.74 7.86
N VAL A 198 -11.43 -12.83 7.05
CA VAL A 198 -12.63 -13.04 6.26
C VAL A 198 -12.27 -12.94 4.77
N GLN A 199 -12.26 -14.07 4.10
CA GLN A 199 -11.97 -14.18 2.67
C GLN A 199 -13.24 -13.99 1.87
N GLY A 200 -13.17 -13.40 0.69
CA GLY A 200 -14.31 -13.23 -0.20
C GLY A 200 -14.17 -12.03 -1.12
N GLU A 201 -15.10 -11.91 -2.03
CA GLU A 201 -15.17 -10.88 -3.05
C GLU A 201 -15.88 -9.62 -2.52
N LYS A 202 -16.53 -8.89 -3.43
CA LYS A 202 -17.17 -7.60 -3.16
C LYS A 202 -18.20 -7.65 -2.02
N ASP A 203 -19.04 -8.69 -1.95
CA ASP A 203 -20.12 -8.77 -0.96
C ASP A 203 -19.58 -8.91 0.47
N THR A 204 -18.52 -9.70 0.67
CA THR A 204 -17.81 -9.78 1.95
C THR A 204 -17.22 -8.42 2.34
N GLY A 205 -16.65 -7.69 1.35
CA GLY A 205 -16.14 -6.34 1.57
C GLY A 205 -17.22 -5.35 1.99
N ILE A 206 -18.37 -5.39 1.32
CA ILE A 206 -19.54 -4.57 1.65
C ILE A 206 -20.06 -4.89 3.06
N ALA A 207 -20.17 -6.18 3.40
CA ALA A 207 -20.64 -6.60 4.73
C ALA A 207 -19.70 -6.07 5.83
N LEU A 208 -18.39 -6.18 5.66
CA LEU A 208 -17.42 -5.69 6.64
C LEU A 208 -17.40 -4.16 6.73
N ALA A 209 -17.40 -3.44 5.60
CA ALA A 209 -17.40 -1.97 5.58
C ALA A 209 -18.68 -1.35 6.17
N ASN A 210 -19.81 -2.04 6.05
CA ASN A 210 -21.08 -1.60 6.64
C ASN A 210 -21.30 -2.03 8.09
N HIS A 211 -20.38 -2.83 8.64
CA HIS A 211 -20.57 -3.37 9.98
C HIS A 211 -20.55 -2.28 11.05
N ARG A 212 -21.56 -2.27 11.93
CA ARG A 212 -21.74 -1.17 12.90
C ARG A 212 -20.74 -1.18 14.05
N GLN A 213 -20.10 -2.33 14.32
CA GLN A 213 -19.19 -2.51 15.45
C GLN A 213 -17.71 -2.44 15.07
N ILE A 214 -17.36 -1.89 13.92
CA ILE A 214 -15.98 -1.50 13.63
C ILE A 214 -15.76 -0.06 14.08
N ASP A 215 -14.56 0.24 14.58
CA ASP A 215 -14.15 1.55 15.04
C ASP A 215 -13.18 2.23 14.06
N GLY A 216 -12.70 1.48 13.07
CA GLY A 216 -11.82 1.98 12.03
C GLY A 216 -11.83 1.08 10.79
N LEU A 217 -11.48 1.67 9.64
CA LEU A 217 -11.24 0.96 8.41
C LEU A 217 -9.95 1.48 7.76
N PHE A 218 -8.99 0.58 7.55
CA PHE A 218 -7.72 0.87 6.91
C PHE A 218 -7.67 0.15 5.57
N PHE A 219 -7.48 0.90 4.51
CA PHE A 219 -7.61 0.43 3.13
C PHE A 219 -6.36 0.78 2.33
N THR A 220 -5.88 -0.17 1.56
CA THR A 220 -4.93 0.05 0.47
C THR A 220 -5.52 -0.54 -0.81
N GLY A 221 -5.63 0.27 -1.87
CA GLY A 221 -6.20 -0.18 -3.14
C GLY A 221 -6.41 0.94 -4.17
N SER A 222 -7.38 0.74 -5.08
CA SER A 222 -7.67 1.72 -6.13
C SER A 222 -8.32 3.00 -5.58
N SER A 223 -8.04 4.13 -6.24
CA SER A 223 -8.64 5.43 -5.89
C SER A 223 -10.16 5.43 -6.02
N ASP A 224 -10.72 4.66 -6.94
CA ASP A 224 -12.17 4.55 -7.10
C ASP A 224 -12.83 3.86 -5.91
N THR A 225 -12.25 2.74 -5.45
CA THR A 225 -12.72 2.04 -4.25
C THR A 225 -12.54 2.89 -2.99
N GLY A 226 -11.38 3.56 -2.85
CA GLY A 226 -11.14 4.45 -1.72
C GLY A 226 -12.09 5.65 -1.69
N THR A 227 -12.41 6.23 -2.86
CA THR A 227 -13.41 7.29 -2.98
C THR A 227 -14.82 6.79 -2.59
N LEU A 228 -15.19 5.57 -2.99
CA LEU A 228 -16.45 4.96 -2.59
C LEU A 228 -16.52 4.79 -1.06
N LEU A 229 -15.47 4.24 -0.46
CA LEU A 229 -15.38 4.10 1.00
C LEU A 229 -15.44 5.46 1.69
N HIS A 230 -14.71 6.47 1.20
CA HIS A 230 -14.74 7.81 1.78
C HIS A 230 -16.15 8.42 1.77
N ARG A 231 -16.91 8.24 0.68
CA ARG A 231 -18.31 8.66 0.60
C ARG A 231 -19.20 7.89 1.57
N GLN A 232 -19.01 6.58 1.70
CA GLN A 232 -19.78 5.72 2.61
C GLN A 232 -19.61 6.13 4.07
N PHE A 233 -18.40 6.53 4.47
CA PHE A 233 -18.09 6.96 5.83
C PHE A 233 -18.24 8.45 6.07
N GLY A 234 -18.63 9.24 5.07
CA GLY A 234 -18.76 10.69 5.15
C GLY A 234 -19.73 11.22 6.21
N GLY A 235 -20.67 10.39 6.70
CA GLY A 235 -21.60 10.71 7.81
C GLY A 235 -21.28 9.98 9.12
N ARG A 236 -20.10 9.34 9.23
CA ARG A 236 -19.70 8.51 10.38
C ARG A 236 -18.40 9.00 11.02
N PRO A 237 -18.43 10.15 11.73
CA PRO A 237 -17.22 10.73 12.32
C PRO A 237 -16.59 9.86 13.42
N GLU A 238 -17.34 8.90 13.96
CA GLU A 238 -16.87 7.95 14.97
C GLU A 238 -15.91 6.89 14.40
N ILE A 239 -15.83 6.72 13.07
CA ILE A 239 -15.00 5.74 12.42
C ILE A 239 -13.71 6.39 11.93
N VAL A 240 -12.56 5.85 12.36
CA VAL A 240 -11.27 6.25 11.77
C VAL A 240 -11.11 5.61 10.39
N LEU A 241 -10.93 6.46 9.38
CA LEU A 241 -10.71 6.02 8.01
C LEU A 241 -9.29 6.38 7.57
N ALA A 242 -8.48 5.40 7.18
CA ALA A 242 -7.17 5.59 6.56
C ALA A 242 -7.15 4.94 5.18
N LEU A 243 -6.92 5.77 4.15
CA LEU A 243 -6.96 5.36 2.75
C LEU A 243 -5.62 5.62 2.10
N GLU A 244 -5.01 4.54 1.61
CA GLU A 244 -3.83 4.54 0.75
C GLU A 244 -4.26 4.10 -0.65
N MET A 245 -4.09 5.00 -1.62
CA MET A 245 -4.63 4.81 -2.96
C MET A 245 -3.55 4.96 -4.02
N GLY A 246 -3.92 4.73 -5.28
CA GLY A 246 -3.02 4.79 -6.40
C GLY A 246 -2.47 6.19 -6.72
N GLY A 247 -1.71 6.30 -7.81
CA GLY A 247 -1.09 7.53 -8.25
C GLY A 247 -0.84 7.55 -9.75
N ASN A 248 -1.00 8.71 -10.38
CA ASN A 248 -0.57 8.96 -11.76
C ASN A 248 0.79 9.67 -11.76
N ASN A 249 1.80 9.00 -11.22
CA ASN A 249 3.05 9.57 -10.75
C ASN A 249 3.94 10.08 -11.90
N PRO A 250 4.48 11.32 -11.80
CA PRO A 250 5.45 11.84 -12.74
C PRO A 250 6.89 11.42 -12.39
N LEU A 251 7.70 11.17 -13.42
CA LEU A 251 9.14 11.15 -13.37
C LEU A 251 9.68 12.18 -14.39
N VAL A 252 10.39 13.18 -13.92
CA VAL A 252 10.98 14.21 -14.77
C VAL A 252 12.45 13.86 -15.05
N ILE A 253 12.82 13.84 -16.32
CA ILE A 253 14.19 13.59 -16.77
C ILE A 253 14.79 14.96 -17.13
N GLY A 254 15.75 15.41 -16.35
CA GLY A 254 16.62 16.54 -16.69
C GLY A 254 17.90 16.07 -17.39
N GLU A 255 18.83 16.98 -17.65
CA GLU A 255 20.11 16.62 -18.21
C GLU A 255 20.95 15.86 -17.18
N VAL A 256 21.53 14.75 -17.60
CA VAL A 256 22.43 13.90 -16.83
C VAL A 256 23.62 13.50 -17.69
N GLU A 257 24.78 13.28 -17.07
CA GLU A 257 25.97 12.78 -17.77
C GLU A 257 25.81 11.29 -18.13
N ASP A 258 25.27 10.48 -17.20
CA ASP A 258 25.07 9.05 -17.37
C ASP A 258 23.63 8.71 -17.78
N ILE A 259 23.39 8.65 -19.10
CA ILE A 259 22.07 8.28 -19.66
C ILE A 259 21.67 6.85 -19.28
N ASP A 260 22.61 5.91 -19.19
CA ASP A 260 22.29 4.51 -18.84
C ASP A 260 21.82 4.38 -17.39
N ALA A 261 22.39 5.16 -16.46
CA ALA A 261 21.89 5.25 -15.09
C ALA A 261 20.47 5.84 -15.05
N ALA A 262 20.22 6.91 -15.79
CA ALA A 262 18.88 7.50 -15.87
C ALA A 262 17.83 6.51 -16.47
N VAL A 263 18.20 5.79 -17.53
CA VAL A 263 17.35 4.75 -18.13
C VAL A 263 17.09 3.62 -17.12
N HIS A 264 18.13 3.15 -16.40
CA HIS A 264 17.96 2.13 -15.36
C HIS A 264 16.95 2.57 -14.30
N HIS A 265 17.10 3.78 -13.74
CA HIS A 265 16.18 4.30 -12.73
C HIS A 265 14.77 4.52 -13.29
N THR A 266 14.64 4.89 -14.57
CA THR A 266 13.33 5.01 -15.23
C THR A 266 12.65 3.65 -15.39
N ILE A 267 13.38 2.61 -15.79
CA ILE A 267 12.85 1.22 -15.89
C ILE A 267 12.40 0.73 -14.51
N GLN A 268 13.24 0.92 -13.48
CA GLN A 268 12.87 0.57 -12.12
C GLN A 268 11.61 1.33 -11.67
N SER A 269 11.52 2.62 -11.99
CA SER A 269 10.35 3.43 -11.64
C SER A 269 9.08 2.98 -12.33
N ALA A 270 9.15 2.65 -13.62
CA ALA A 270 7.95 2.40 -14.43
C ALA A 270 7.51 0.93 -14.42
N PHE A 271 8.44 -0.03 -14.41
CA PHE A 271 8.16 -1.41 -14.79
C PHE A 271 8.40 -2.45 -13.69
N LEU A 272 9.01 -2.09 -12.56
CA LEU A 272 9.19 -3.01 -11.45
C LEU A 272 7.83 -3.55 -10.97
N SER A 273 7.73 -4.83 -10.63
CA SER A 273 6.47 -5.54 -10.33
C SER A 273 5.48 -5.52 -11.52
N ALA A 274 5.99 -5.58 -12.75
CA ALA A 274 5.19 -5.39 -13.97
C ALA A 274 4.36 -4.08 -13.91
N GLY A 275 4.94 -3.00 -13.37
CA GLY A 275 4.26 -1.71 -13.21
C GLY A 275 3.14 -1.69 -12.17
N GLN A 276 2.97 -2.74 -11.35
CA GLN A 276 1.87 -2.86 -10.39
C GLN A 276 2.22 -2.34 -9.00
N ARG A 277 2.90 -1.18 -8.94
CA ARG A 277 3.10 -0.44 -7.69
C ARG A 277 2.37 0.90 -7.74
N CYS A 278 1.75 1.29 -6.65
CA CYS A 278 1.10 2.59 -6.53
C CYS A 278 2.07 3.77 -6.75
N THR A 279 3.37 3.57 -6.50
CA THR A 279 4.45 4.55 -6.70
C THR A 279 5.14 4.45 -8.06
N CYS A 280 4.74 3.53 -8.96
CA CYS A 280 5.33 3.48 -10.30
C CYS A 280 5.10 4.78 -11.08
N ALA A 281 6.16 5.22 -11.79
CA ALA A 281 6.05 6.33 -12.73
C ALA A 281 5.15 5.94 -13.91
N ARG A 282 4.08 6.71 -14.12
CA ARG A 282 3.15 6.54 -15.24
C ARG A 282 3.41 7.53 -16.34
N ARG A 283 3.79 8.75 -15.96
CA ARG A 283 4.07 9.87 -16.84
C ARG A 283 5.56 10.23 -16.74
N ILE A 284 6.29 10.06 -17.84
CA ILE A 284 7.72 10.33 -17.90
C ILE A 284 7.91 11.57 -18.76
N PHE A 285 8.37 12.63 -18.14
CA PHE A 285 8.61 13.93 -18.77
C PHE A 285 10.04 13.96 -19.30
N VAL A 286 10.21 14.13 -20.61
CA VAL A 286 11.50 14.08 -21.31
C VAL A 286 11.74 15.39 -22.06
N PRO A 287 12.90 16.06 -21.88
CA PRO A 287 13.15 17.34 -22.56
C PRO A 287 13.16 17.17 -24.07
N GLN A 288 12.73 18.20 -24.80
CA GLN A 288 12.92 18.29 -26.23
C GLN A 288 14.41 18.45 -26.57
N GLY A 289 14.79 18.14 -27.81
CA GLY A 289 16.17 18.29 -28.32
C GLY A 289 17.03 17.04 -28.16
N ALA A 290 18.29 17.17 -28.53
CA ALA A 290 19.21 16.04 -28.76
C ALA A 290 19.46 15.15 -27.52
N PHE A 291 19.47 15.73 -26.31
CA PHE A 291 19.62 14.93 -25.09
C PHE A 291 18.39 14.03 -24.87
N GLY A 292 17.21 14.62 -24.89
CA GLY A 292 15.96 13.85 -24.69
C GLY A 292 15.74 12.79 -25.78
N ASP A 293 16.16 13.07 -27.02
CA ASP A 293 16.07 12.09 -28.10
C ASP A 293 17.01 10.91 -27.88
N ARG A 294 18.24 11.13 -27.42
CA ARG A 294 19.18 10.04 -27.06
C ARG A 294 18.66 9.23 -25.88
N PHE A 295 18.16 9.92 -24.83
CA PHE A 295 17.56 9.24 -23.66
C PHE A 295 16.40 8.34 -24.10
N LEU A 296 15.46 8.86 -24.90
CA LEU A 296 14.28 8.14 -25.32
C LEU A 296 14.62 6.94 -26.21
N ALA A 297 15.58 7.11 -27.15
CA ALA A 297 16.06 6.00 -27.97
C ALA A 297 16.67 4.89 -27.11
N ARG A 298 17.48 5.25 -26.11
CA ARG A 298 18.10 4.28 -25.21
C ARG A 298 17.07 3.62 -24.28
N PHE A 299 16.12 4.38 -23.76
CA PHE A 299 15.03 3.86 -22.95
C PHE A 299 14.18 2.86 -23.74
N ALA A 300 13.83 3.16 -24.99
CA ALA A 300 13.09 2.25 -25.86
C ALA A 300 13.89 0.97 -26.18
N ASP A 301 15.18 1.12 -26.51
CA ASP A 301 16.07 -0.03 -26.78
C ASP A 301 16.12 -1.01 -25.59
N VAL A 302 16.37 -0.50 -24.38
CA VAL A 302 16.45 -1.36 -23.18
C VAL A 302 15.08 -1.92 -22.82
N THR A 303 14.01 -1.15 -22.93
CA THR A 303 12.64 -1.59 -22.63
C THR A 303 12.23 -2.76 -23.54
N SER A 304 12.57 -2.72 -24.82
CA SER A 304 12.24 -3.78 -25.78
C SER A 304 12.91 -5.14 -25.46
N LYS A 305 13.94 -5.14 -24.62
CA LYS A 305 14.71 -6.32 -24.20
C LYS A 305 14.29 -6.85 -22.82
N ILE A 306 13.36 -6.20 -22.15
CA ILE A 306 12.87 -6.65 -20.84
C ILE A 306 12.17 -8.00 -20.98
N THR A 307 12.63 -8.97 -20.19
CA THR A 307 12.05 -10.31 -20.15
C THR A 307 10.90 -10.40 -19.14
N ALA A 308 9.84 -11.09 -19.55
CA ALA A 308 8.71 -11.45 -18.69
C ALA A 308 8.46 -12.95 -18.78
N ASP A 309 8.39 -13.62 -17.62
CA ASP A 309 8.14 -15.07 -17.56
C ASP A 309 7.43 -15.46 -16.27
N VAL A 310 7.16 -16.78 -16.08
CA VAL A 310 6.54 -17.31 -14.86
C VAL A 310 7.38 -16.99 -13.62
N PHE A 311 6.72 -16.93 -12.48
CA PHE A 311 7.31 -16.42 -11.24
C PHE A 311 8.56 -17.17 -10.77
N ASP A 312 8.70 -18.45 -11.12
CA ASP A 312 9.78 -19.38 -10.73
C ASP A 312 10.68 -19.77 -11.90
N ALA A 313 10.63 -19.07 -13.03
CA ALA A 313 11.50 -19.31 -14.17
C ALA A 313 13.00 -19.21 -13.80
N ASP A 314 13.83 -19.99 -14.49
CA ASP A 314 15.28 -19.93 -14.41
C ASP A 314 15.89 -19.81 -15.84
N PRO A 315 16.62 -18.72 -16.14
CA PRO A 315 16.94 -17.57 -15.29
C PRO A 315 15.72 -16.74 -14.91
N GLN A 316 15.77 -16.08 -13.73
CA GLN A 316 14.69 -15.22 -13.25
C GLN A 316 14.47 -14.03 -14.20
N PRO A 317 13.23 -13.75 -14.60
CA PRO A 317 12.90 -12.58 -15.43
C PRO A 317 12.95 -11.28 -14.63
N PHE A 318 13.02 -10.15 -15.33
CA PHE A 318 12.88 -8.82 -14.69
C PHE A 318 11.47 -8.61 -14.14
N MET A 319 10.43 -9.00 -14.88
CA MET A 319 9.05 -8.92 -14.44
C MET A 319 8.29 -10.23 -14.76
N GLY A 320 7.20 -10.44 -14.02
CA GLY A 320 6.29 -11.53 -14.28
C GLY A 320 5.02 -11.08 -14.99
N ALA A 321 3.97 -11.91 -14.93
CA ALA A 321 2.64 -11.56 -15.40
C ALA A 321 2.02 -10.45 -14.53
N VAL A 322 1.16 -9.61 -15.11
CA VAL A 322 0.21 -8.82 -14.31
C VAL A 322 -0.84 -9.74 -13.70
N ILE A 323 -1.52 -9.27 -12.67
CA ILE A 323 -2.36 -10.07 -11.78
C ILE A 323 -3.40 -11.00 -12.45
N SER A 324 -3.80 -10.73 -13.69
CA SER A 324 -4.77 -11.55 -14.42
C SER A 324 -4.78 -11.25 -15.91
N ALA A 325 -5.31 -12.18 -16.71
CA ALA A 325 -5.59 -11.97 -18.13
C ALA A 325 -6.48 -10.74 -18.37
N ARG A 326 -7.47 -10.50 -17.50
CA ARG A 326 -8.33 -9.32 -17.57
C ARG A 326 -7.56 -8.02 -17.34
N ALA A 327 -6.58 -8.01 -16.42
CA ALA A 327 -5.71 -6.84 -16.21
C ALA A 327 -4.82 -6.58 -17.42
N ALA A 328 -4.27 -7.65 -18.02
CA ALA A 328 -3.49 -7.57 -19.25
C ALA A 328 -4.32 -6.99 -20.42
N ALA A 329 -5.52 -7.50 -20.65
CA ALA A 329 -6.42 -7.00 -21.69
C ALA A 329 -6.76 -5.51 -21.50
N LYS A 330 -7.05 -5.07 -20.25
CA LYS A 330 -7.31 -3.66 -19.94
C LYS A 330 -6.13 -2.75 -20.28
N LEU A 331 -4.89 -3.21 -20.11
CA LEU A 331 -3.70 -2.43 -20.46
C LEU A 331 -3.52 -2.29 -21.96
N VAL A 332 -3.77 -3.35 -22.73
CA VAL A 332 -3.79 -3.30 -24.19
C VAL A 332 -4.89 -2.36 -24.69
N ASP A 333 -6.09 -2.43 -24.13
CA ASP A 333 -7.19 -1.52 -24.44
C ASP A 333 -6.84 -0.07 -24.08
N ALA A 334 -6.16 0.17 -22.97
CA ALA A 334 -5.72 1.51 -22.57
C ALA A 334 -4.74 2.09 -23.61
N GLN A 335 -3.76 1.31 -24.06
CA GLN A 335 -2.89 1.74 -25.15
C GLN A 335 -3.68 2.05 -26.42
N SER A 336 -4.64 1.19 -26.81
CA SER A 336 -5.47 1.40 -28.01
C SER A 336 -6.24 2.69 -27.94
N ARG A 337 -6.89 2.99 -26.80
CA ARG A 337 -7.60 4.26 -26.58
C ARG A 337 -6.67 5.47 -26.65
N LEU A 338 -5.45 5.39 -26.10
CA LEU A 338 -4.45 6.46 -26.21
C LEU A 338 -4.05 6.69 -27.68
N VAL A 339 -3.85 5.62 -28.46
CA VAL A 339 -3.51 5.70 -29.89
C VAL A 339 -4.66 6.32 -30.70
N GLU A 340 -5.91 5.95 -30.43
CA GLU A 340 -7.09 6.56 -31.04
C GLU A 340 -7.18 8.07 -30.75
N GLN A 341 -6.66 8.52 -29.61
CA GLN A 341 -6.57 9.94 -29.22
C GLN A 341 -5.34 10.65 -29.80
N GLY A 342 -4.52 9.97 -30.60
CA GLY A 342 -3.36 10.55 -31.30
C GLY A 342 -2.01 10.24 -30.66
N ALA A 343 -1.95 9.38 -29.63
CA ALA A 343 -0.68 8.91 -29.06
C ALA A 343 0.08 8.02 -30.05
N LYS A 344 1.42 7.99 -29.92
CA LYS A 344 2.30 7.22 -30.80
C LYS A 344 3.02 6.14 -29.99
N PRO A 345 2.79 4.85 -30.24
CA PRO A 345 3.56 3.79 -29.62
C PRO A 345 5.04 3.87 -30.03
N ILE A 346 5.95 3.89 -29.03
CA ILE A 346 7.39 3.79 -29.22
C ILE A 346 7.80 2.31 -29.03
N VAL A 347 7.30 1.69 -27.98
CA VAL A 347 7.33 0.23 -27.76
C VAL A 347 5.90 -0.20 -27.53
N ALA A 348 5.29 -0.85 -28.52
CA ALA A 348 3.89 -1.25 -28.46
C ALA A 348 3.68 -2.37 -27.43
N MET A 349 2.58 -2.26 -26.68
CA MET A 349 2.14 -3.32 -25.77
C MET A 349 1.43 -4.42 -26.53
N THR A 350 1.76 -5.65 -26.19
CA THR A 350 1.10 -6.85 -26.68
C THR A 350 0.83 -7.82 -25.54
N GLN A 351 -0.29 -8.52 -25.57
CA GLN A 351 -0.57 -9.64 -24.67
C GLN A 351 -0.10 -10.95 -25.32
N ARG A 352 0.74 -11.71 -24.64
CA ARG A 352 1.33 -12.96 -25.17
C ARG A 352 0.29 -14.04 -25.44
N ASP A 353 -0.64 -14.24 -24.52
CA ASP A 353 -1.77 -15.18 -24.58
C ASP A 353 -2.97 -14.52 -23.91
N PRO A 354 -4.16 -14.44 -24.57
CA PRO A 354 -5.33 -13.79 -24.01
C PRO A 354 -5.87 -14.45 -22.74
N ARG A 355 -5.43 -15.66 -22.40
CA ARG A 355 -5.80 -16.36 -21.15
C ARG A 355 -4.86 -16.05 -20.00
N LEU A 356 -3.71 -15.43 -20.25
CA LEU A 356 -2.64 -15.21 -19.28
C LEU A 356 -2.38 -13.72 -19.05
N GLY A 357 -1.77 -13.41 -17.91
CA GLY A 357 -1.43 -12.04 -17.52
C GLY A 357 -0.15 -11.47 -18.16
N PHE A 358 0.43 -12.09 -19.18
CA PHE A 358 1.67 -11.63 -19.78
C PHE A 358 1.46 -10.51 -20.79
N VAL A 359 1.99 -9.35 -20.47
CA VAL A 359 2.21 -8.22 -21.38
C VAL A 359 3.70 -7.84 -21.35
N ASN A 360 4.21 -7.28 -22.45
CA ASN A 360 5.53 -6.67 -22.43
C ASN A 360 5.47 -5.25 -21.82
N ALA A 361 6.62 -4.75 -21.37
CA ALA A 361 6.78 -3.34 -21.03
C ALA A 361 6.57 -2.47 -22.28
N ALA A 362 5.83 -1.38 -22.16
CA ALA A 362 5.43 -0.54 -23.28
C ALA A 362 5.65 0.95 -23.01
N ILE A 363 5.93 1.68 -24.08
CA ILE A 363 6.17 3.11 -24.07
C ILE A 363 5.29 3.76 -25.15
N VAL A 364 4.49 4.76 -24.75
CA VAL A 364 3.61 5.50 -25.65
C VAL A 364 3.90 7.00 -25.52
N ASP A 365 4.20 7.68 -26.61
CA ASP A 365 4.32 9.14 -26.64
C ASP A 365 2.94 9.77 -26.72
N VAL A 366 2.57 10.48 -25.67
CA VAL A 366 1.30 11.19 -25.52
C VAL A 366 1.45 12.70 -25.61
N THR A 367 2.61 13.21 -26.05
CA THR A 367 2.91 14.66 -26.10
C THR A 367 1.87 15.44 -26.88
N GLY A 368 1.38 14.88 -27.99
CA GLY A 368 0.40 15.51 -28.86
C GLY A 368 -1.06 15.21 -28.53
N VAL A 369 -1.35 14.46 -27.48
CA VAL A 369 -2.73 14.10 -27.11
C VAL A 369 -3.39 15.26 -26.39
N ALA A 370 -4.43 15.83 -27.03
CA ALA A 370 -5.27 16.82 -26.37
C ALA A 370 -6.19 16.13 -25.34
N ASN A 371 -6.31 16.74 -24.15
CA ASN A 371 -7.18 16.24 -23.07
C ASN A 371 -6.81 14.81 -22.63
N LEU A 372 -5.51 14.57 -22.39
CA LEU A 372 -5.03 13.29 -21.89
C LEU A 372 -5.76 12.92 -20.59
N PRO A 373 -6.40 11.73 -20.51
CA PRO A 373 -7.09 11.30 -19.30
C PRO A 373 -6.14 11.18 -18.09
N ASP A 374 -6.54 11.76 -16.95
CA ASP A 374 -5.82 11.57 -15.68
C ASP A 374 -6.21 10.23 -15.05
N GLU A 375 -5.73 9.14 -15.65
CA GLU A 375 -6.05 7.76 -15.30
C GLU A 375 -4.77 6.99 -14.92
N GLU A 376 -4.84 6.22 -13.81
CA GLU A 376 -3.77 5.31 -13.44
C GLU A 376 -3.87 4.01 -14.21
N HIS A 377 -2.96 3.77 -15.15
CA HIS A 377 -2.80 2.48 -15.83
C HIS A 377 -1.90 1.56 -14.99
N PHE A 378 -2.51 0.69 -14.17
CA PHE A 378 -1.79 -0.13 -13.18
C PHE A 378 -1.11 -1.35 -13.82
N GLY A 379 -0.03 -1.08 -14.57
CA GLY A 379 0.73 -2.06 -15.33
C GLY A 379 1.96 -1.42 -16.01
N PRO A 380 2.71 -2.18 -16.83
CA PRO A 380 3.97 -1.76 -17.40
C PRO A 380 3.76 -0.89 -18.68
N LEU A 381 2.98 0.19 -18.57
CA LEU A 381 2.71 1.17 -19.61
C LEU A 381 3.21 2.55 -19.18
N ALA A 382 4.29 3.01 -19.81
CA ALA A 382 4.87 4.33 -19.59
C ALA A 382 4.40 5.32 -20.65
N GLN A 383 3.93 6.50 -20.22
CA GLN A 383 3.51 7.59 -21.09
C GLN A 383 4.61 8.66 -21.13
N ILE A 384 5.12 8.96 -22.33
CA ILE A 384 6.11 10.01 -22.55
C ILE A 384 5.43 11.33 -22.82
N VAL A 385 5.90 12.37 -22.14
CA VAL A 385 5.49 13.75 -22.35
C VAL A 385 6.74 14.58 -22.62
N ARG A 386 6.88 15.12 -23.84
CA ARG A 386 8.00 16.01 -24.20
C ARG A 386 7.73 17.43 -23.68
N TYR A 387 8.74 18.05 -23.10
CA TYR A 387 8.66 19.42 -22.57
C TYR A 387 9.77 20.31 -23.13
N ALA A 388 9.51 21.63 -23.24
CA ALA A 388 10.45 22.62 -23.74
C ALA A 388 11.25 23.29 -22.59
N THR A 389 10.59 23.53 -21.45
CA THR A 389 11.23 24.14 -20.28
C THR A 389 10.97 23.30 -19.02
N PHE A 390 11.88 23.38 -18.05
CA PHE A 390 11.75 22.64 -16.79
C PHE A 390 10.49 23.04 -15.99
N ASP A 391 10.13 24.32 -16.04
CA ASP A 391 8.90 24.82 -15.40
C ASP A 391 7.65 24.23 -16.06
N GLU A 392 7.60 24.11 -17.39
CA GLU A 392 6.54 23.40 -18.09
C GLU A 392 6.43 21.94 -17.65
N ALA A 393 7.56 21.25 -17.47
CA ALA A 393 7.56 19.88 -16.98
C ALA A 393 6.92 19.78 -15.58
N ILE A 394 7.27 20.68 -14.66
CA ILE A 394 6.72 20.70 -13.30
C ILE A 394 5.21 21.05 -13.32
N GLU A 395 4.81 22.04 -14.10
CA GLU A 395 3.40 22.42 -14.25
C GLU A 395 2.57 21.23 -14.72
N ARG A 396 2.98 20.58 -15.81
CA ARG A 396 2.30 19.40 -16.36
C ARG A 396 2.40 18.18 -15.44
N ALA A 397 3.50 18.03 -14.69
CA ALA A 397 3.63 16.98 -13.68
C ALA A 397 2.61 17.14 -12.54
N ASN A 398 2.32 18.38 -12.15
CA ASN A 398 1.33 18.73 -11.14
C ASN A 398 -0.12 18.71 -11.64
N ASP A 399 -0.32 18.70 -12.96
CA ASP A 399 -1.65 18.62 -13.58
C ASP A 399 -2.20 17.19 -13.47
N THR A 400 -2.62 16.86 -12.27
CA THR A 400 -3.23 15.56 -11.90
C THR A 400 -4.00 15.71 -10.59
N ALA A 401 -5.07 14.96 -10.46
CA ALA A 401 -5.82 14.85 -9.20
C ALA A 401 -5.10 14.01 -8.15
N PHE A 402 -4.07 13.24 -8.55
CA PHE A 402 -3.26 12.39 -7.68
C PHE A 402 -2.07 13.17 -7.08
N GLY A 403 -1.33 12.52 -6.18
CA GLY A 403 -0.16 13.12 -5.55
C GLY A 403 0.57 12.15 -4.63
N LEU A 404 0.79 10.88 -5.06
CA LEU A 404 1.46 9.89 -4.23
C LEU A 404 2.97 10.01 -4.32
N SER A 405 3.55 9.86 -5.51
CA SER A 405 5.00 9.86 -5.72
C SER A 405 5.39 10.70 -6.91
N ALA A 406 6.60 11.29 -6.86
CA ALA A 406 7.22 12.01 -7.97
C ALA A 406 8.74 11.78 -7.93
N GLY A 407 9.40 11.90 -9.07
CA GLY A 407 10.86 11.80 -9.16
C GLY A 407 11.47 12.79 -10.13
N LEU A 408 12.73 13.17 -9.84
CA LEU A 408 13.59 13.91 -10.74
C LEU A 408 14.88 13.12 -10.95
N LEU A 409 15.29 12.94 -12.19
CA LEU A 409 16.62 12.45 -12.57
C LEU A 409 17.34 13.61 -13.27
N ALA A 410 18.30 14.23 -12.60
CA ALA A 410 19.07 15.37 -13.11
C ALA A 410 20.31 15.56 -12.26
N ASP A 411 21.43 16.00 -12.87
CA ASP A 411 22.67 16.29 -12.15
C ASP A 411 22.70 17.71 -11.57
N ASP A 412 21.74 18.57 -11.94
CA ASP A 412 21.65 19.95 -11.44
C ASP A 412 20.92 20.02 -10.09
N GLU A 413 21.66 20.36 -9.03
CA GLU A 413 21.12 20.56 -7.69
C GLU A 413 20.12 21.73 -7.62
N LYS A 414 20.27 22.77 -8.45
CA LYS A 414 19.31 23.87 -8.49
C LYS A 414 17.97 23.42 -9.07
N ALA A 415 18.00 22.55 -10.07
CA ALA A 415 16.79 21.92 -10.60
C ALA A 415 16.10 21.07 -9.51
N TRP A 416 16.88 20.31 -8.69
CA TRP A 416 16.32 19.58 -7.55
C TRP A 416 15.68 20.51 -6.51
N GLU A 417 16.39 21.58 -6.12
CA GLU A 417 15.85 22.54 -5.15
C GLU A 417 14.56 23.20 -5.63
N HIS A 418 14.47 23.51 -6.92
CA HIS A 418 13.24 24.03 -7.51
C HIS A 418 12.14 22.98 -7.56
N PHE A 419 12.44 21.77 -8.04
CA PHE A 419 11.51 20.65 -8.14
C PHE A 419 10.88 20.31 -6.78
N ARG A 420 11.70 20.07 -5.74
CA ARG A 420 11.19 19.68 -4.42
C ARG A 420 10.31 20.72 -3.73
N ARG A 421 10.42 22.00 -4.12
CA ARG A 421 9.57 23.09 -3.58
C ARG A 421 8.25 23.23 -4.32
N THR A 422 8.18 22.75 -5.56
CA THR A 422 7.05 23.04 -6.45
C THR A 422 6.22 21.81 -6.81
N ILE A 423 6.83 20.61 -6.77
CA ILE A 423 6.10 19.37 -7.06
C ILE A 423 5.13 18.98 -5.94
N ARG A 424 3.96 18.51 -6.32
CA ARG A 424 2.89 18.11 -5.40
C ARG A 424 2.78 16.59 -5.28
N ALA A 425 3.57 16.01 -4.37
CA ALA A 425 3.53 14.58 -4.04
C ALA A 425 3.94 14.34 -2.59
N GLY A 426 3.51 13.23 -2.01
CA GLY A 426 3.88 12.83 -0.65
C GLY A 426 5.26 12.16 -0.57
N ILE A 427 5.71 11.56 -1.68
CA ILE A 427 7.02 10.90 -1.81
C ILE A 427 7.74 11.55 -2.98
N VAL A 428 8.91 12.16 -2.74
CA VAL A 428 9.66 12.87 -3.79
C VAL A 428 11.12 12.41 -3.75
N ASN A 429 11.58 11.83 -4.87
CA ASN A 429 12.92 11.26 -4.98
C ASN A 429 13.77 12.01 -6.01
N TRP A 430 15.06 12.16 -5.70
CA TRP A 430 16.08 12.72 -6.60
C TRP A 430 17.13 11.65 -6.92
N ASN A 431 17.38 11.44 -8.21
CA ASN A 431 18.34 10.45 -8.73
C ASN A 431 18.15 9.04 -8.13
N ARG A 432 16.89 8.71 -7.87
CA ARG A 432 16.41 7.41 -7.38
C ARG A 432 15.09 7.08 -8.06
N PRO A 433 14.71 5.79 -8.12
CA PRO A 433 13.39 5.41 -8.61
C PRO A 433 12.27 6.06 -7.79
N THR A 434 11.10 6.26 -8.40
CA THR A 434 9.90 6.75 -7.72
C THR A 434 9.33 5.75 -6.73
N ASN A 435 9.65 4.46 -6.89
CA ASN A 435 9.26 3.37 -6.00
C ASN A 435 10.39 3.05 -5.00
N GLY A 436 10.14 2.13 -4.06
CA GLY A 436 11.11 1.78 -3.02
C GLY A 436 11.15 2.75 -1.85
N ALA A 437 10.04 3.43 -1.55
CA ALA A 437 9.90 4.27 -0.37
C ALA A 437 10.21 3.49 0.92
N SER A 438 10.93 4.13 1.83
CA SER A 438 11.29 3.54 3.12
C SER A 438 10.07 3.39 4.02
N SER A 439 9.86 2.22 4.61
CA SER A 439 8.85 2.03 5.66
C SER A 439 9.19 2.80 6.97
N ALA A 440 10.41 3.30 7.13
CA ALA A 440 10.83 4.17 8.23
C ALA A 440 10.55 5.66 7.97
N ALA A 441 9.85 5.97 6.89
CA ALA A 441 9.35 7.30 6.55
C ALA A 441 7.81 7.27 6.39
N PRO A 442 7.11 8.42 6.39
CA PRO A 442 5.69 8.44 6.05
C PRO A 442 5.48 7.98 4.62
N PHE A 443 4.42 7.21 4.39
CA PHE A 443 4.00 6.77 3.08
C PHE A 443 2.56 7.19 2.84
N GLY A 444 2.32 8.01 1.84
CA GLY A 444 0.99 8.49 1.48
C GLY A 444 1.05 9.67 0.56
N GLY A 445 -0.07 10.01 -0.04
CA GLY A 445 -0.17 11.08 -1.00
C GLY A 445 -1.27 12.09 -0.70
N THR A 446 -1.28 13.14 -1.49
CA THR A 446 -2.32 14.18 -1.52
C THR A 446 -3.33 13.89 -2.64
N GLY A 447 -4.43 14.67 -2.69
CA GLY A 447 -5.47 14.52 -3.71
C GLY A 447 -6.11 13.13 -3.66
N ARG A 448 -6.31 12.51 -4.84
CA ARG A 448 -6.94 11.19 -4.96
C ARG A 448 -6.04 10.01 -4.53
N SER A 449 -4.83 10.30 -4.03
CA SER A 449 -3.90 9.25 -3.57
C SER A 449 -4.04 8.91 -2.08
N GLY A 450 -4.81 9.66 -1.30
CA GLY A 450 -5.02 9.39 0.12
C GLY A 450 -6.00 10.36 0.77
N ASN A 451 -6.26 10.17 2.07
CA ASN A 451 -7.15 11.02 2.86
C ASN A 451 -6.42 11.70 4.03
N HIS A 452 -5.17 12.12 3.83
CA HIS A 452 -4.32 12.79 4.82
C HIS A 452 -3.97 11.91 6.04
N ARG A 453 -3.99 10.60 5.88
CA ARG A 453 -3.59 9.59 6.88
C ARG A 453 -2.46 8.73 6.32
N PRO A 454 -1.24 9.28 6.16
CA PRO A 454 -0.12 8.51 5.61
C PRO A 454 0.17 7.29 6.47
N SER A 455 0.53 6.22 5.82
CA SER A 455 0.87 4.92 6.40
C SER A 455 2.37 4.79 6.70
N ALA A 456 2.87 3.58 6.74
CA ALA A 456 4.24 3.20 7.06
C ALA A 456 4.65 3.68 8.47
N TYR A 457 5.62 4.59 8.63
CA TYR A 457 6.02 5.09 9.94
C TYR A 457 4.89 5.87 10.63
N TYR A 458 4.05 6.55 9.86
CA TYR A 458 2.93 7.33 10.39
C TYR A 458 1.65 6.51 10.64
N ALA A 459 1.68 5.20 10.34
CA ALA A 459 0.57 4.32 10.70
C ALA A 459 0.24 4.31 12.20
N ALA A 460 1.24 4.58 13.05
CA ALA A 460 1.04 4.74 14.49
C ALA A 460 -0.03 5.79 14.81
N ASP A 461 -0.08 6.91 14.07
CA ASP A 461 -0.96 8.04 14.35
C ASP A 461 -2.46 7.71 14.18
N TYR A 462 -2.81 6.91 13.16
CA TYR A 462 -4.20 6.54 12.95
C TYR A 462 -4.59 5.22 13.64
N CYS A 463 -3.64 4.50 14.23
CA CYS A 463 -3.93 3.29 15.00
C CYS A 463 -4.29 3.55 16.46
N ALA A 464 -4.17 4.80 16.95
CA ALA A 464 -4.48 5.15 18.31
C ALA A 464 -4.99 6.60 18.40
N TYR A 465 -5.83 6.90 19.40
CA TYR A 465 -6.27 8.26 19.66
C TYR A 465 -5.57 8.84 20.90
N PRO A 466 -5.25 10.16 20.91
CA PRO A 466 -4.63 10.80 22.07
C PRO A 466 -5.62 11.00 23.20
N MET A 467 -5.16 10.76 24.43
CA MET A 467 -5.87 11.05 25.67
C MET A 467 -4.99 11.92 26.56
N ALA A 468 -5.37 13.18 26.75
CA ALA A 468 -4.69 14.10 27.64
C ALA A 468 -5.34 14.10 29.02
N SER A 469 -4.54 14.10 30.07
CA SER A 469 -4.98 14.23 31.46
C SER A 469 -4.06 15.15 32.25
N VAL A 470 -4.61 15.74 33.31
CA VAL A 470 -3.83 16.36 34.39
C VAL A 470 -4.12 15.55 35.65
N GLU A 471 -3.08 15.02 36.25
CA GLU A 471 -3.19 14.03 37.33
C GLU A 471 -2.51 14.55 38.59
N SER A 472 -3.18 14.36 39.73
CA SER A 472 -2.61 14.56 41.07
C SER A 472 -2.90 13.32 41.91
N THR A 473 -1.94 12.89 42.73
CA THR A 473 -2.11 11.76 43.65
C THR A 473 -2.95 12.11 44.87
N GLN A 474 -3.13 13.42 45.14
CA GLN A 474 -3.91 13.92 46.25
C GLN A 474 -4.90 14.99 45.79
N LEU A 475 -6.12 14.88 46.29
CA LEU A 475 -7.12 15.93 46.13
C LEU A 475 -6.88 16.99 47.21
N THR A 476 -6.38 18.14 46.80
CA THR A 476 -6.09 19.28 47.70
C THR A 476 -6.83 20.53 47.26
N LEU A 477 -7.15 21.38 48.21
CA LEU A 477 -7.68 22.70 47.91
C LEU A 477 -6.57 23.52 47.23
N PRO A 478 -6.84 24.22 46.12
CA PRO A 478 -5.84 25.06 45.48
C PRO A 478 -5.37 26.18 46.40
N ALA A 479 -4.09 26.53 46.33
CA ALA A 479 -3.52 27.63 47.12
C ALA A 479 -4.20 29.00 46.81
N SER A 480 -4.75 29.13 45.61
CA SER A 480 -5.53 30.30 45.19
C SER A 480 -6.90 29.87 44.68
N LEU A 481 -7.93 30.38 45.30
CA LEU A 481 -9.32 30.11 44.93
C LEU A 481 -9.80 31.09 43.85
N SER A 482 -10.76 30.68 43.03
CA SER A 482 -11.44 31.57 42.11
C SER A 482 -12.16 32.69 42.88
N PRO A 483 -12.19 33.94 42.36
CA PRO A 483 -12.91 35.04 43.02
C PRO A 483 -14.35 34.66 43.34
N GLY A 484 -14.77 34.93 44.56
CA GLY A 484 -16.14 34.67 45.04
C GLY A 484 -16.36 33.24 45.58
N LEU A 485 -15.34 32.37 45.58
CA LEU A 485 -15.42 31.09 46.29
C LEU A 485 -14.82 31.21 47.70
N HIS A 486 -15.59 30.77 48.71
CA HIS A 486 -15.19 30.73 50.11
C HIS A 486 -15.39 29.31 50.66
N PHE A 487 -14.37 28.73 51.27
CA PHE A 487 -14.40 27.43 51.94
C PHE A 487 -14.06 27.52 53.41
#